data_078a9b2ee75cbe5992adacbd61ef2e89
#
_entry.id   078a9b2ee75cbe5992adacbd61ef2e89
#
_cell.length_a   1.000
_cell.length_b   1.000
_cell.length_c   1.000
_cell.angle_alpha   90.00
_cell.angle_beta   90.00
_cell.angle_gamma   90.00
#
_symmetry.space_group_name_H-M   'P 1'
#
loop_
_entity.id
_entity.type
_entity.pdbx_description
1 polymer ?
#
loop_
_entity_poly.entity_id
_entity_poly.type
_entity_poly.pdbx_seq_one_letter_code
_entity_poly.pdbx_strand_id
1 'polypeptide(L)'
;RRPLTGEEAMAQLIRLEEDARRGNPAAQTEFARRLLTDAPDSRKNRRALSLLRKAAARKLPEALHLLGVVMLRGQGLDADPAEGAKLLEEAAYLGSAGAAADLARLCRMGLGRPASDRDALYWYRIAGAKGHTASQREAGLMLRDGRGTRADNDEAARWLRAAAQGRDPQAQYELARLHQCRGWAGADPEEAARWLTEAALSGVVEAQYRLGVHYWAGRGGRVDLREAVRWTCRAAENGSTQALTTLADFFLTGSALDMNRFNAYTLLKCAARLHDAGAATTLTALERMLTRSEKARATRLVMISKTPRVLVETLIPRQSR
;
A
#
# COMPACT_ATOMS: atom_id res chain seq x y z
N ARG A 1 14.42 -20.72 8.40
CA ARG A 1 15.87 -20.96 8.13
C ARG A 1 16.67 -20.18 9.17
N ARG A 2 17.69 -20.80 9.78
CA ARG A 2 18.60 -20.14 10.72
C ARG A 2 19.32 -19.00 10.01
N PRO A 3 19.45 -17.79 10.59
CA PRO A 3 20.25 -16.71 10.02
C PRO A 3 21.71 -17.19 9.90
N LEU A 4 22.35 -16.85 8.78
CA LEU A 4 23.77 -17.18 8.53
C LEU A 4 24.66 -16.47 9.54
N THR A 5 25.72 -17.13 9.97
CA THR A 5 26.78 -16.47 10.74
C THR A 5 27.55 -15.49 9.83
N GLY A 6 28.26 -14.53 10.41
CA GLY A 6 29.06 -13.58 9.64
C GLY A 6 30.11 -14.26 8.74
N GLU A 7 30.71 -15.35 9.22
CA GLU A 7 31.69 -16.15 8.46
C GLU A 7 31.03 -16.89 7.29
N GLU A 8 29.85 -17.50 7.51
CA GLU A 8 29.09 -18.16 6.45
C GLU A 8 28.66 -17.18 5.35
N ALA A 9 28.21 -15.98 5.74
CA ALA A 9 27.83 -14.92 4.79
C ALA A 9 29.04 -14.44 3.97
N MET A 10 30.21 -14.29 4.60
CA MET A 10 31.45 -13.90 3.92
C MET A 10 31.92 -15.00 2.96
N ALA A 11 31.91 -16.26 3.38
CA ALA A 11 32.27 -17.40 2.51
C ALA A 11 31.36 -17.50 1.27
N GLN A 12 30.05 -17.26 1.45
CA GLN A 12 29.10 -17.21 0.33
C GLN A 12 29.41 -16.05 -0.63
N LEU A 13 29.78 -14.88 -0.12
CA LEU A 13 30.12 -13.73 -0.95
C LEU A 13 31.39 -13.99 -1.77
N ILE A 14 32.42 -14.62 -1.20
CA ILE A 14 33.66 -14.99 -1.89
C ILE A 14 33.34 -15.98 -3.03
N ARG A 15 32.57 -17.05 -2.77
CA ARG A 15 32.16 -17.99 -3.80
C ARG A 15 31.36 -17.35 -4.93
N LEU A 16 30.45 -16.44 -4.58
CA LEU A 16 29.65 -15.70 -5.56
C LEU A 16 30.54 -14.85 -6.46
N GLU A 17 31.55 -14.18 -5.90
CA GLU A 17 32.51 -13.38 -6.64
C GLU A 17 33.35 -14.25 -7.58
N GLU A 18 33.82 -15.42 -7.13
CA GLU A 18 34.57 -16.36 -7.95
C GLU A 18 33.74 -16.87 -9.13
N ASP A 19 32.48 -17.27 -8.90
CA ASP A 19 31.58 -17.72 -9.95
C ASP A 19 31.26 -16.61 -10.95
N ALA A 20 31.12 -15.37 -10.48
CA ALA A 20 30.94 -14.20 -11.33
C ALA A 20 32.19 -13.95 -12.22
N ARG A 21 33.42 -14.12 -11.66
CA ARG A 21 34.67 -14.03 -12.40
C ARG A 21 34.82 -15.13 -13.45
N ARG A 22 34.35 -16.35 -13.16
CA ARG A 22 34.30 -17.49 -14.11
C ARG A 22 33.29 -17.29 -15.24
N GLY A 23 32.50 -16.21 -15.17
CA GLY A 23 31.58 -15.82 -16.23
C GLY A 23 30.17 -16.42 -16.10
N ASN A 24 29.77 -16.93 -14.93
CA ASN A 24 28.41 -17.39 -14.68
C ASN A 24 27.46 -16.17 -14.67
N PRO A 25 26.47 -16.08 -15.59
CA PRO A 25 25.62 -14.89 -15.72
C PRO A 25 24.73 -14.65 -14.50
N ALA A 26 24.21 -15.71 -13.85
CA ALA A 26 23.40 -15.58 -12.65
C ALA A 26 24.24 -15.06 -11.47
N ALA A 27 25.47 -15.58 -11.30
CA ALA A 27 26.41 -15.09 -10.29
C ALA A 27 26.83 -13.64 -10.57
N GLN A 28 27.06 -13.28 -11.82
CA GLN A 28 27.35 -11.88 -12.23
C GLN A 28 26.21 -10.94 -11.85
N THR A 29 24.98 -11.35 -12.09
CA THR A 29 23.78 -10.55 -11.76
C THR A 29 23.60 -10.38 -10.26
N GLU A 30 23.72 -11.49 -9.50
CA GLU A 30 23.55 -11.44 -8.05
C GLU A 30 24.68 -10.68 -7.35
N PHE A 31 25.92 -10.84 -7.82
CA PHE A 31 27.05 -10.09 -7.28
C PHE A 31 26.92 -8.60 -7.59
N ALA A 32 26.49 -8.24 -8.80
CA ALA A 32 26.21 -6.85 -9.17
C ALA A 32 25.09 -6.26 -8.31
N ARG A 33 24.02 -7.00 -8.01
CA ARG A 33 22.95 -6.56 -7.12
C ARG A 33 23.49 -6.20 -5.74
N ARG A 34 24.36 -7.03 -5.16
CA ARG A 34 24.97 -6.76 -3.86
C ARG A 34 25.87 -5.53 -3.89
N LEU A 35 26.65 -5.34 -4.97
CA LEU A 35 27.48 -4.14 -5.12
C LEU A 35 26.66 -2.85 -5.18
N LEU A 36 25.43 -2.90 -5.74
CA LEU A 36 24.53 -1.76 -5.87
C LEU A 36 23.72 -1.47 -4.60
N THR A 37 23.59 -2.43 -3.67
CA THR A 37 22.89 -2.24 -2.39
C THR A 37 23.78 -1.61 -1.31
N ASP A 38 25.10 -1.72 -1.42
CA ASP A 38 26.04 -1.04 -0.54
C ASP A 38 25.96 0.50 -0.73
N ALA A 39 26.53 1.25 0.22
CA ALA A 39 26.62 2.71 0.13
C ALA A 39 27.13 3.18 -1.26
N PRO A 40 26.67 4.34 -1.77
CA PRO A 40 27.03 4.83 -3.09
C PRO A 40 28.56 4.91 -3.27
N ASP A 41 29.13 4.01 -4.06
CA ASP A 41 30.54 3.95 -4.41
C ASP A 41 30.66 3.86 -5.93
N SER A 42 31.22 4.87 -6.55
CA SER A 42 31.39 4.96 -7.99
C SER A 42 32.24 3.82 -8.59
N ARG A 43 33.17 3.22 -7.82
CA ARG A 43 33.94 2.05 -8.26
C ARG A 43 33.11 0.78 -8.24
N LYS A 44 32.36 0.57 -7.15
CA LYS A 44 31.43 -0.57 -7.01
C LYS A 44 30.35 -0.52 -8.09
N ASN A 45 29.76 0.65 -8.33
CA ASN A 45 28.74 0.86 -9.34
C ASN A 45 29.27 0.56 -10.75
N ARG A 46 30.45 1.04 -11.13
CA ARG A 46 31.08 0.72 -12.43
C ARG A 46 31.38 -0.77 -12.58
N ARG A 47 31.83 -1.43 -11.52
CA ARG A 47 32.04 -2.89 -11.53
C ARG A 47 30.72 -3.64 -11.71
N ALA A 48 29.67 -3.25 -10.98
CA ALA A 48 28.35 -3.83 -11.10
C ALA A 48 27.81 -3.69 -12.54
N LEU A 49 27.93 -2.50 -13.14
CA LEU A 49 27.53 -2.25 -14.54
C LEU A 49 28.24 -3.15 -15.53
N SER A 50 29.57 -3.31 -15.36
CA SER A 50 30.36 -4.21 -16.23
C SER A 50 29.87 -5.66 -16.15
N LEU A 51 29.56 -6.14 -14.96
CA LEU A 51 29.03 -7.49 -14.74
C LEU A 51 27.63 -7.63 -15.34
N LEU A 52 26.74 -6.66 -15.11
CA LEU A 52 25.39 -6.67 -15.66
C LEU A 52 25.37 -6.65 -17.18
N ARG A 53 26.23 -5.86 -17.82
CA ARG A 53 26.34 -5.85 -19.28
C ARG A 53 26.77 -7.20 -19.84
N LYS A 54 27.72 -7.89 -19.18
CA LYS A 54 28.15 -9.24 -19.55
C LYS A 54 27.03 -10.27 -19.40
N ALA A 55 26.28 -10.22 -18.30
CA ALA A 55 25.17 -11.10 -18.06
C ALA A 55 23.98 -10.81 -19.00
N ALA A 56 23.68 -9.52 -19.26
CA ALA A 56 22.63 -9.08 -20.18
C ALA A 56 22.92 -9.49 -21.63
N ALA A 57 24.18 -9.46 -22.07
CA ALA A 57 24.57 -9.94 -23.39
C ALA A 57 24.23 -11.45 -23.60
N ARG A 58 24.07 -12.19 -22.53
CA ARG A 58 23.57 -13.60 -22.58
C ARG A 58 22.05 -13.70 -22.45
N LYS A 59 21.33 -12.60 -22.55
CA LYS A 59 19.85 -12.52 -22.50
C LYS A 59 19.24 -13.07 -21.22
N LEU A 60 19.96 -12.98 -20.09
CA LEU A 60 19.40 -13.35 -18.80
C LEU A 60 18.36 -12.29 -18.38
N PRO A 61 17.08 -12.65 -18.18
CA PRO A 61 16.01 -11.68 -17.90
C PRO A 61 16.27 -10.84 -16.65
N GLU A 62 16.82 -11.44 -15.59
CA GLU A 62 17.13 -10.76 -14.34
C GLU A 62 18.27 -9.74 -14.49
N ALA A 63 19.24 -10.03 -15.36
CA ALA A 63 20.35 -9.12 -15.64
C ALA A 63 19.87 -7.92 -16.46
N LEU A 64 19.06 -8.16 -17.49
CA LEU A 64 18.44 -7.11 -18.31
C LEU A 64 17.53 -6.22 -17.45
N HIS A 65 16.72 -6.83 -16.60
CA HIS A 65 15.84 -6.10 -15.68
C HIS A 65 16.67 -5.18 -14.75
N LEU A 66 17.68 -5.75 -14.07
CA LEU A 66 18.49 -4.97 -13.12
C LEU A 66 19.30 -3.87 -13.84
N LEU A 67 19.86 -4.17 -15.03
CA LEU A 67 20.56 -3.18 -15.85
C LEU A 67 19.63 -2.04 -16.27
N GLY A 68 18.41 -2.36 -16.72
CA GLY A 68 17.39 -1.38 -17.06
C GLY A 68 17.04 -0.46 -15.88
N VAL A 69 16.85 -1.02 -14.69
CA VAL A 69 16.59 -0.23 -13.46
C VAL A 69 17.79 0.68 -13.12
N VAL A 70 19.01 0.19 -13.26
CA VAL A 70 20.24 0.98 -13.01
C VAL A 70 20.35 2.15 -13.98
N MET A 71 20.05 1.94 -15.26
CA MET A 71 20.05 3.00 -16.29
C MET A 71 18.97 4.05 -16.05
N LEU A 72 17.78 3.63 -15.62
CA LEU A 72 16.71 4.55 -15.24
C LEU A 72 17.10 5.48 -14.07
N ARG A 73 17.87 4.97 -13.10
CA ARG A 73 18.28 5.70 -11.89
C ARG A 73 19.57 6.48 -12.04
N GLY A 74 20.34 6.24 -13.08
CA GLY A 74 21.66 6.83 -13.23
C GLY A 74 22.68 6.35 -12.18
N GLN A 75 22.59 5.11 -11.70
CA GLN A 75 23.49 4.59 -10.69
C GLN A 75 24.87 4.21 -11.30
N GLY A 76 25.86 5.10 -11.12
CA GLY A 76 27.22 4.91 -11.62
C GLY A 76 27.43 5.25 -13.10
N LEU A 77 26.44 5.86 -13.73
CA LEU A 77 26.46 6.44 -15.06
C LEU A 77 25.37 7.51 -15.14
N ASP A 78 25.32 8.28 -16.22
CA ASP A 78 24.22 9.20 -16.48
C ASP A 78 22.91 8.41 -16.72
N ALA A 79 21.79 8.93 -16.23
CA ALA A 79 20.51 8.29 -16.40
C ALA A 79 20.11 8.29 -17.89
N ASP A 80 19.76 7.12 -18.41
CA ASP A 80 19.18 6.94 -19.75
C ASP A 80 17.87 6.17 -19.63
N PRO A 81 16.76 6.90 -19.41
CA PRO A 81 15.44 6.28 -19.28
C PRO A 81 14.97 5.57 -20.55
N ALA A 82 15.40 6.03 -21.74
CA ALA A 82 14.99 5.42 -23.00
C ALA A 82 15.64 4.05 -23.20
N GLU A 83 16.94 3.94 -22.95
CA GLU A 83 17.64 2.66 -23.02
C GLU A 83 17.22 1.75 -21.87
N GLY A 84 17.00 2.28 -20.67
CA GLY A 84 16.46 1.54 -19.53
C GLY A 84 15.10 0.91 -19.85
N ALA A 85 14.21 1.64 -20.51
CA ALA A 85 12.90 1.13 -20.93
C ALA A 85 13.02 0.00 -21.98
N LYS A 86 13.95 0.08 -22.92
CA LYS A 86 14.20 -0.99 -23.92
C LYS A 86 14.70 -2.28 -23.26
N LEU A 87 15.63 -2.15 -22.30
CA LEU A 87 16.15 -3.30 -21.56
C LEU A 87 15.06 -3.98 -20.72
N LEU A 88 14.18 -3.20 -20.08
CA LEU A 88 13.02 -3.72 -19.38
C LEU A 88 12.05 -4.43 -20.31
N GLU A 89 11.83 -3.88 -21.50
CA GLU A 89 10.98 -4.50 -22.51
C GLU A 89 11.53 -5.84 -22.99
N GLU A 90 12.82 -5.93 -23.28
CA GLU A 90 13.49 -7.20 -23.60
C GLU A 90 13.39 -8.21 -22.45
N ALA A 91 13.65 -7.78 -21.21
CA ALA A 91 13.52 -8.63 -20.04
C ALA A 91 12.08 -9.14 -19.83
N ALA A 92 11.07 -8.30 -20.08
CA ALA A 92 9.67 -8.66 -19.98
C ALA A 92 9.26 -9.69 -21.03
N TYR A 93 9.70 -9.55 -22.28
CA TYR A 93 9.49 -10.55 -23.33
C TYR A 93 10.18 -11.89 -23.03
N LEU A 94 11.34 -11.84 -22.37
CA LEU A 94 12.05 -13.04 -21.89
C LEU A 94 11.42 -13.63 -20.61
N GLY A 95 10.34 -13.03 -20.11
CA GLY A 95 9.53 -13.62 -19.07
C GLY A 95 9.70 -13.03 -17.68
N SER A 96 10.46 -11.94 -17.51
CA SER A 96 10.57 -11.26 -16.22
C SER A 96 9.28 -10.52 -15.86
N ALA A 97 8.55 -11.02 -14.87
CA ALA A 97 7.36 -10.36 -14.33
C ALA A 97 7.68 -8.99 -13.69
N GLY A 98 8.83 -8.91 -13.01
CA GLY A 98 9.30 -7.65 -12.43
C GLY A 98 9.58 -6.59 -13.48
N ALA A 99 10.25 -6.96 -14.58
CA ALA A 99 10.52 -6.05 -15.68
C ALA A 99 9.23 -5.55 -16.36
N ALA A 100 8.26 -6.45 -16.58
CA ALA A 100 6.96 -6.09 -17.11
C ALA A 100 6.22 -5.11 -16.18
N ALA A 101 6.28 -5.32 -14.86
CA ALA A 101 5.68 -4.43 -13.85
C ALA A 101 6.35 -3.03 -13.88
N ASP A 102 7.68 -2.99 -13.95
CA ASP A 102 8.42 -1.73 -14.01
C ASP A 102 8.13 -1.00 -15.33
N LEU A 103 8.10 -1.71 -16.46
CA LEU A 103 7.76 -1.15 -17.75
C LEU A 103 6.33 -0.58 -17.79
N ALA A 104 5.36 -1.26 -17.17
CA ALA A 104 4.02 -0.74 -17.01
C ALA A 104 3.99 0.61 -16.26
N ARG A 105 4.79 0.75 -15.21
CA ARG A 105 4.92 2.04 -14.49
C ARG A 105 5.55 3.12 -15.37
N LEU A 106 6.57 2.79 -16.16
CA LEU A 106 7.18 3.74 -17.10
C LEU A 106 6.19 4.21 -18.17
N CYS A 107 5.40 3.29 -18.73
CA CYS A 107 4.33 3.65 -19.67
C CYS A 107 3.31 4.61 -19.05
N ARG A 108 2.94 4.41 -17.78
CA ARG A 108 2.01 5.29 -17.08
C ARG A 108 2.60 6.67 -16.80
N MET A 109 3.88 6.72 -16.47
CA MET A 109 4.57 7.97 -16.11
C MET A 109 5.12 8.75 -17.31
N GLY A 110 5.21 8.16 -18.47
CA GLY A 110 5.87 8.75 -19.64
C GLY A 110 7.39 8.88 -19.47
N LEU A 111 8.02 7.97 -18.73
CA LEU A 111 9.44 8.02 -18.46
C LEU A 111 10.20 7.12 -19.45
N GLY A 112 11.08 7.71 -20.27
CA GLY A 112 11.84 7.02 -21.31
C GLY A 112 11.01 6.63 -22.55
N ARG A 113 9.71 6.88 -22.52
CA ARG A 113 8.74 6.62 -23.59
C ARG A 113 7.50 7.50 -23.40
N PRO A 114 6.68 7.74 -24.44
CA PRO A 114 5.43 8.48 -24.28
C PRO A 114 4.50 7.83 -23.25
N ALA A 115 3.77 8.64 -22.49
CA ALA A 115 2.78 8.15 -21.53
C ALA A 115 1.63 7.45 -22.27
N SER A 116 1.28 6.24 -21.81
CA SER A 116 0.23 5.42 -22.42
C SER A 116 -0.38 4.50 -21.35
N ASP A 117 -1.61 4.79 -20.93
CA ASP A 117 -2.37 3.89 -20.05
C ASP A 117 -2.70 2.55 -20.72
N ARG A 118 -2.89 2.54 -22.04
CA ARG A 118 -3.14 1.31 -22.80
C ARG A 118 -1.94 0.35 -22.70
N ASP A 119 -0.71 0.86 -22.90
CA ASP A 119 0.50 0.06 -22.83
C ASP A 119 0.79 -0.34 -21.37
N ALA A 120 0.52 0.55 -20.43
CA ALA A 120 0.63 0.24 -18.99
C ALA A 120 -0.27 -0.94 -18.61
N LEU A 121 -1.54 -0.92 -19.01
CA LEU A 121 -2.47 -2.02 -18.76
C LEU A 121 -2.01 -3.32 -19.41
N TYR A 122 -1.51 -3.27 -20.65
CA TYR A 122 -0.96 -4.43 -21.34
C TYR A 122 0.17 -5.08 -20.54
N TRP A 123 1.14 -4.30 -20.07
CA TRP A 123 2.27 -4.81 -19.31
C TRP A 123 1.90 -5.26 -17.90
N TYR A 124 0.95 -4.58 -17.24
CA TYR A 124 0.43 -5.06 -15.95
C TYR A 124 -0.29 -6.40 -16.08
N ARG A 125 -1.05 -6.64 -17.15
CA ARG A 125 -1.66 -7.94 -17.43
C ARG A 125 -0.61 -9.03 -17.63
N ILE A 126 0.46 -8.75 -18.36
CA ILE A 126 1.58 -9.70 -18.56
C ILE A 126 2.24 -10.05 -17.21
N ALA A 127 2.59 -9.05 -16.41
CA ALA A 127 3.19 -9.27 -15.10
C ALA A 127 2.23 -10.02 -14.17
N GLY A 128 0.96 -9.63 -14.15
CA GLY A 128 -0.10 -10.25 -13.34
C GLY A 128 -0.37 -11.70 -13.69
N ALA A 129 -0.36 -12.06 -14.99
CA ALA A 129 -0.50 -13.43 -15.47
C ALA A 129 0.65 -14.34 -14.98
N LYS A 130 1.82 -13.76 -14.70
CA LYS A 130 2.98 -14.45 -14.08
C LYS A 130 2.96 -14.43 -12.54
N GLY A 131 1.84 -14.04 -11.92
CA GLY A 131 1.68 -14.03 -10.48
C GLY A 131 2.22 -12.81 -9.76
N HIS A 132 2.59 -11.72 -10.47
CA HIS A 132 3.03 -10.49 -9.81
C HIS A 132 1.83 -9.77 -9.18
N THR A 133 1.61 -9.98 -7.90
CA THR A 133 0.42 -9.55 -7.14
C THR A 133 0.13 -8.06 -7.26
N ALA A 134 1.16 -7.20 -7.14
CA ALA A 134 0.98 -5.76 -7.29
C ALA A 134 0.47 -5.38 -8.70
N SER A 135 0.93 -6.07 -9.75
CA SER A 135 0.46 -5.83 -11.12
C SER A 135 -0.97 -6.34 -11.34
N GLN A 136 -1.36 -7.44 -10.70
CA GLN A 136 -2.75 -7.89 -10.69
C GLN A 136 -3.66 -6.82 -10.10
N ARG A 137 -3.28 -6.22 -8.96
CA ARG A 137 -4.02 -5.11 -8.37
C ARG A 137 -4.10 -3.91 -9.30
N GLU A 138 -2.98 -3.45 -9.85
CA GLU A 138 -2.95 -2.28 -10.74
C GLU A 138 -3.79 -2.51 -12.02
N ALA A 139 -3.71 -3.70 -12.62
CA ALA A 139 -4.55 -4.07 -13.76
C ALA A 139 -6.04 -4.00 -13.40
N GLY A 140 -6.42 -4.56 -12.25
CA GLY A 140 -7.80 -4.51 -11.76
C GLY A 140 -8.30 -3.09 -11.53
N LEU A 141 -7.47 -2.22 -10.94
CA LEU A 141 -7.80 -0.81 -10.74
C LEU A 141 -7.96 -0.05 -12.07
N MET A 142 -7.06 -0.27 -13.01
CA MET A 142 -7.14 0.37 -14.33
C MET A 142 -8.38 -0.06 -15.11
N LEU A 143 -8.76 -1.32 -15.03
CA LEU A 143 -9.97 -1.87 -15.65
C LEU A 143 -11.25 -1.31 -15.02
N ARG A 144 -11.31 -1.25 -13.70
CA ARG A 144 -12.43 -0.63 -12.98
C ARG A 144 -12.64 0.83 -13.38
N ASP A 145 -11.53 1.58 -13.48
CA ASP A 145 -11.56 3.01 -13.74
C ASP A 145 -11.62 3.35 -15.26
N GLY A 146 -11.58 2.35 -16.14
CA GLY A 146 -11.58 2.54 -17.58
C GLY A 146 -10.30 3.20 -18.12
N ARG A 147 -9.17 3.04 -17.42
CA ARG A 147 -7.87 3.60 -17.85
C ARG A 147 -7.19 2.68 -18.83
N GLY A 148 -6.89 3.21 -20.02
CA GLY A 148 -6.27 2.46 -21.13
C GLY A 148 -7.24 1.54 -21.90
N THR A 149 -8.46 1.40 -21.43
CA THR A 149 -9.54 0.63 -22.06
C THR A 149 -10.89 1.14 -21.57
N ARG A 150 -12.00 0.61 -22.10
CA ARG A 150 -13.33 0.80 -21.49
C ARG A 150 -13.39 0.11 -20.13
N ALA A 151 -14.10 0.70 -19.19
CA ALA A 151 -14.29 0.11 -17.85
C ALA A 151 -14.95 -1.28 -17.96
N ASP A 152 -14.36 -2.25 -17.24
CA ASP A 152 -14.84 -3.64 -17.18
C ASP A 152 -14.69 -4.14 -15.73
N ASN A 153 -15.80 -4.10 -14.99
CA ASN A 153 -15.84 -4.53 -13.61
C ASN A 153 -15.68 -6.05 -13.43
N ASP A 154 -16.09 -6.85 -14.42
CA ASP A 154 -15.95 -8.31 -14.34
C ASP A 154 -14.48 -8.73 -14.50
N GLU A 155 -13.77 -8.12 -15.45
CA GLU A 155 -12.35 -8.36 -15.58
C GLU A 155 -11.57 -7.76 -14.38
N ALA A 156 -11.95 -6.57 -13.91
CA ALA A 156 -11.38 -5.95 -12.74
C ALA A 156 -11.50 -6.85 -11.49
N ALA A 157 -12.68 -7.43 -11.27
CA ALA A 157 -12.92 -8.37 -10.15
C ALA A 157 -12.01 -9.60 -10.25
N ARG A 158 -11.81 -10.16 -11.44
CA ARG A 158 -10.92 -11.32 -11.62
C ARG A 158 -9.48 -10.99 -11.21
N TRP A 159 -8.96 -9.85 -11.68
CA TRP A 159 -7.60 -9.43 -11.34
C TRP A 159 -7.44 -9.06 -9.86
N LEU A 160 -8.39 -8.30 -9.30
CA LEU A 160 -8.36 -7.95 -7.88
C LEU A 160 -8.50 -9.18 -6.98
N ARG A 161 -9.34 -10.16 -7.36
CA ARG A 161 -9.49 -11.43 -6.62
C ARG A 161 -8.17 -12.22 -6.63
N ALA A 162 -7.49 -12.31 -7.77
CA ALA A 162 -6.19 -12.97 -7.84
C ALA A 162 -5.16 -12.30 -6.90
N ALA A 163 -5.10 -10.97 -6.89
CA ALA A 163 -4.23 -10.23 -5.98
C ALA A 163 -4.62 -10.41 -4.51
N ALA A 164 -5.92 -10.39 -4.20
CA ALA A 164 -6.44 -10.57 -2.84
C ALA A 164 -6.14 -11.97 -2.28
N GLN A 165 -6.26 -13.01 -3.12
CA GLN A 165 -5.84 -14.38 -2.80
C GLN A 165 -4.32 -14.46 -2.60
N GLY A 166 -3.55 -13.66 -3.31
CA GLY A 166 -2.11 -13.45 -3.10
C GLY A 166 -1.76 -12.66 -1.83
N ARG A 167 -2.76 -12.39 -0.98
CA ARG A 167 -2.65 -11.67 0.30
C ARG A 167 -2.19 -10.21 0.14
N ASP A 168 -2.55 -9.55 -0.96
CA ASP A 168 -2.39 -8.09 -1.07
C ASP A 168 -3.53 -7.39 -0.31
N PRO A 169 -3.25 -6.72 0.82
CA PRO A 169 -4.31 -6.14 1.65
C PRO A 169 -5.07 -5.02 0.93
N GLN A 170 -4.38 -4.28 0.07
CA GLN A 170 -5.00 -3.22 -0.70
C GLN A 170 -5.93 -3.79 -1.77
N ALA A 171 -5.55 -4.91 -2.41
CA ALA A 171 -6.43 -5.59 -3.37
C ALA A 171 -7.68 -6.16 -2.69
N GLN A 172 -7.55 -6.71 -1.47
CA GLN A 172 -8.70 -7.16 -0.66
C GLN A 172 -9.69 -6.01 -0.44
N TYR A 173 -9.18 -4.84 -0.05
CA TYR A 173 -10.00 -3.65 0.15
C TYR A 173 -10.66 -3.16 -1.14
N GLU A 174 -9.90 -3.07 -2.24
CA GLU A 174 -10.45 -2.61 -3.52
C GLU A 174 -11.48 -3.59 -4.12
N LEU A 175 -11.28 -4.89 -3.91
CA LEU A 175 -12.28 -5.91 -4.29
C LEU A 175 -13.56 -5.76 -3.47
N ALA A 176 -13.44 -5.54 -2.15
CA ALA A 176 -14.61 -5.26 -1.30
C ALA A 176 -15.36 -4.01 -1.78
N ARG A 177 -14.65 -2.96 -2.16
CA ARG A 177 -15.25 -1.74 -2.73
C ARG A 177 -15.98 -2.01 -4.05
N LEU A 178 -15.37 -2.82 -4.90
CA LEU A 178 -15.97 -3.17 -6.20
C LEU A 178 -17.29 -3.92 -6.00
N HIS A 179 -17.35 -4.88 -5.07
CA HIS A 179 -18.57 -5.60 -4.72
C HIS A 179 -19.64 -4.71 -4.04
N GLN A 180 -19.29 -3.51 -3.57
CA GLN A 180 -20.25 -2.51 -3.08
C GLN A 180 -20.74 -1.56 -4.18
N CYS A 181 -20.25 -1.68 -5.42
CA CYS A 181 -20.57 -0.78 -6.50
C CYS A 181 -22.02 -0.99 -7.00
N ARG A 182 -22.85 0.05 -6.88
CA ARG A 182 -24.22 0.01 -7.39
C ARG A 182 -24.21 0.00 -8.92
N GLY A 183 -25.03 -0.86 -9.51
CA GLY A 183 -25.14 -0.98 -10.98
C GLY A 183 -24.19 -1.98 -11.63
N TRP A 184 -23.35 -2.66 -10.87
CA TRP A 184 -22.62 -3.82 -11.34
C TRP A 184 -23.38 -5.11 -11.00
N ALA A 185 -23.69 -5.93 -12.01
CA ALA A 185 -24.46 -7.18 -11.83
C ALA A 185 -23.72 -8.23 -11.00
N GLY A 186 -22.39 -8.20 -10.99
CA GLY A 186 -21.52 -9.06 -10.15
C GLY A 186 -21.32 -8.57 -8.71
N ALA A 187 -22.00 -7.49 -8.30
CA ALA A 187 -21.91 -6.99 -6.94
C ALA A 187 -22.51 -8.00 -5.95
N ASP A 188 -21.72 -8.34 -4.92
CA ASP A 188 -22.08 -9.29 -3.87
C ASP A 188 -21.75 -8.68 -2.50
N PRO A 189 -22.78 -8.31 -1.71
CA PRO A 189 -22.58 -7.72 -0.40
C PRO A 189 -21.89 -8.65 0.62
N GLU A 190 -22.10 -9.97 0.50
CA GLU A 190 -21.46 -10.93 1.40
C GLU A 190 -19.97 -11.08 1.08
N GLU A 191 -19.63 -11.17 -0.20
CA GLU A 191 -18.23 -11.15 -0.64
C GLU A 191 -17.56 -9.83 -0.25
N ALA A 192 -18.25 -8.70 -0.40
CA ALA A 192 -17.77 -7.40 0.04
C ALA A 192 -17.42 -7.39 1.54
N ALA A 193 -18.33 -7.92 2.38
CA ALA A 193 -18.12 -7.98 3.83
C ALA A 193 -16.93 -8.88 4.19
N ARG A 194 -16.79 -10.03 3.54
CA ARG A 194 -15.65 -10.95 3.77
C ARG A 194 -14.32 -10.29 3.42
N TRP A 195 -14.19 -9.73 2.22
CA TRP A 195 -12.96 -9.08 1.79
C TRP A 195 -12.64 -7.82 2.59
N LEU A 196 -13.67 -7.08 3.01
CA LEU A 196 -13.50 -5.92 3.90
C LEU A 196 -12.91 -6.34 5.25
N THR A 197 -13.38 -7.46 5.80
CA THR A 197 -12.88 -8.02 7.06
C THR A 197 -11.43 -8.46 6.92
N GLU A 198 -11.08 -9.19 5.86
CA GLU A 198 -9.70 -9.62 5.60
C GLU A 198 -8.74 -8.42 5.46
N ALA A 199 -9.13 -7.39 4.71
CA ALA A 199 -8.36 -6.16 4.57
C ALA A 199 -8.17 -5.42 5.91
N ALA A 200 -9.22 -5.35 6.73
CA ALA A 200 -9.20 -4.72 8.04
C ALA A 200 -8.28 -5.48 9.03
N LEU A 201 -8.33 -6.81 9.02
CA LEU A 201 -7.44 -7.67 9.79
C LEU A 201 -5.98 -7.53 9.33
N SER A 202 -5.77 -7.35 8.04
CA SER A 202 -4.45 -7.11 7.43
C SER A 202 -3.92 -5.70 7.69
N GLY A 203 -4.66 -4.83 8.39
CA GLY A 203 -4.21 -3.52 8.83
C GLY A 203 -4.54 -2.36 7.87
N VAL A 204 -5.35 -2.56 6.83
CA VAL A 204 -5.80 -1.46 5.97
C VAL A 204 -6.72 -0.53 6.76
N VAL A 205 -6.24 0.67 7.05
CA VAL A 205 -6.90 1.64 7.94
C VAL A 205 -8.29 2.02 7.44
N GLU A 206 -8.42 2.27 6.15
CA GLU A 206 -9.71 2.59 5.52
C GLU A 206 -10.69 1.40 5.59
N ALA A 207 -10.20 0.16 5.47
CA ALA A 207 -11.03 -1.04 5.65
C ALA A 207 -11.50 -1.17 7.11
N GLN A 208 -10.64 -0.89 8.08
CA GLN A 208 -11.01 -0.89 9.50
C GLN A 208 -12.14 0.12 9.77
N TYR A 209 -11.99 1.35 9.27
CA TYR A 209 -13.02 2.37 9.40
C TYR A 209 -14.35 1.94 8.76
N ARG A 210 -14.30 1.48 7.52
CA ARG A 210 -15.51 1.04 6.79
C ARG A 210 -16.19 -0.16 7.45
N LEU A 211 -15.40 -1.07 8.04
CA LEU A 211 -15.95 -2.20 8.78
C LEU A 211 -16.65 -1.73 10.05
N GLY A 212 -16.11 -0.75 10.77
CA GLY A 212 -16.79 -0.10 11.89
C GLY A 212 -18.14 0.51 11.50
N VAL A 213 -18.17 1.26 10.39
CA VAL A 213 -19.42 1.83 9.82
C VAL A 213 -20.38 0.73 9.37
N HIS A 214 -19.86 -0.38 8.83
CA HIS A 214 -20.67 -1.53 8.40
C HIS A 214 -21.45 -2.15 9.59
N TYR A 215 -20.77 -2.40 10.72
CA TYR A 215 -21.39 -2.91 11.95
C TYR A 215 -22.36 -1.90 12.57
N TRP A 216 -22.02 -0.61 12.57
CA TRP A 216 -22.89 0.44 13.06
C TRP A 216 -24.19 0.56 12.24
N ALA A 217 -24.10 0.45 10.92
CA ALA A 217 -25.26 0.56 10.02
C ALA A 217 -26.04 -0.76 9.86
N GLY A 218 -25.59 -1.87 10.45
CA GLY A 218 -26.19 -3.18 10.29
C GLY A 218 -26.16 -3.72 8.86
N ARG A 219 -25.22 -3.25 8.03
CA ARG A 219 -25.09 -3.69 6.63
C ARG A 219 -24.54 -5.11 6.60
N GLY A 220 -25.36 -6.08 6.18
CA GLY A 220 -25.00 -7.51 6.17
C GLY A 220 -25.46 -8.28 7.41
N GLY A 221 -26.39 -7.72 8.21
CA GLY A 221 -26.98 -8.40 9.35
C GLY A 221 -27.52 -7.48 10.44
N ARG A 222 -27.27 -7.84 11.68
CA ARG A 222 -27.67 -7.04 12.84
C ARG A 222 -26.65 -5.91 13.09
N VAL A 223 -27.18 -4.78 13.62
CA VAL A 223 -26.35 -3.72 14.20
C VAL A 223 -25.55 -4.31 15.37
N ASP A 224 -24.24 -4.17 15.34
CA ASP A 224 -23.34 -4.53 16.44
C ASP A 224 -22.51 -3.31 16.84
N LEU A 225 -23.01 -2.60 17.86
CA LEU A 225 -22.38 -1.37 18.34
C LEU A 225 -21.02 -1.63 18.98
N ARG A 226 -20.82 -2.81 19.58
CA ARG A 226 -19.52 -3.17 20.17
C ARG A 226 -18.46 -3.36 19.12
N GLU A 227 -18.73 -4.16 18.08
CA GLU A 227 -17.79 -4.31 16.97
C GLU A 227 -17.62 -2.99 16.20
N ALA A 228 -18.67 -2.18 16.06
CA ALA A 228 -18.57 -0.85 15.46
C ALA A 228 -17.55 0.04 16.19
N VAL A 229 -17.65 0.15 17.51
CA VAL A 229 -16.71 0.91 18.35
C VAL A 229 -15.30 0.32 18.23
N ARG A 230 -15.18 -1.01 18.36
CA ARG A 230 -13.89 -1.71 18.30
C ARG A 230 -13.12 -1.42 17.01
N TRP A 231 -13.76 -1.57 15.86
CA TRP A 231 -13.11 -1.32 14.56
C TRP A 231 -12.87 0.15 14.30
N THR A 232 -13.78 1.04 14.73
CA THR A 232 -13.58 2.48 14.62
C THR A 232 -12.42 2.95 15.51
N CYS A 233 -12.30 2.43 16.75
CA CYS A 233 -11.14 2.69 17.60
C CYS A 233 -9.84 2.24 16.92
N ARG A 234 -9.81 1.03 16.34
CA ARG A 234 -8.63 0.50 15.68
C ARG A 234 -8.21 1.35 14.48
N ALA A 235 -9.17 1.83 13.69
CA ALA A 235 -8.89 2.77 12.61
C ALA A 235 -8.35 4.12 13.12
N ALA A 236 -8.94 4.66 14.18
CA ALA A 236 -8.49 5.90 14.79
C ALA A 236 -7.08 5.78 15.39
N GLU A 237 -6.77 4.67 16.06
CA GLU A 237 -5.44 4.35 16.58
C GLU A 237 -4.38 4.30 15.47
N ASN A 238 -4.76 3.85 14.29
CA ASN A 238 -3.92 3.79 13.10
C ASN A 238 -3.95 5.09 12.26
N GLY A 239 -4.53 6.17 12.79
CA GLY A 239 -4.43 7.52 12.22
C GLY A 239 -5.59 7.94 11.32
N SER A 240 -6.71 7.19 11.26
CA SER A 240 -7.90 7.63 10.53
C SER A 240 -8.56 8.83 11.22
N THR A 241 -8.55 9.98 10.55
CA THR A 241 -9.25 11.17 11.04
C THR A 241 -10.76 11.01 11.00
N GLN A 242 -11.27 10.33 9.98
CA GLN A 242 -12.69 9.99 9.86
C GLN A 242 -13.16 9.09 11.02
N ALA A 243 -12.32 8.17 11.47
CA ALA A 243 -12.64 7.35 12.64
C ALA A 243 -12.64 8.16 13.93
N LEU A 244 -11.74 9.15 14.09
CA LEU A 244 -11.74 10.06 15.23
C LEU A 244 -13.03 10.91 15.28
N THR A 245 -13.49 11.43 14.13
CA THR A 245 -14.75 12.18 14.05
C THR A 245 -15.95 11.29 14.32
N THR A 246 -15.97 10.06 13.81
CA THR A 246 -17.06 9.11 14.08
C THR A 246 -17.13 8.71 15.55
N LEU A 247 -15.99 8.49 16.21
CA LEU A 247 -15.95 8.25 17.66
C LEU A 247 -16.46 9.47 18.46
N ALA A 248 -16.13 10.67 18.00
CA ALA A 248 -16.67 11.89 18.60
C ALA A 248 -18.20 11.96 18.47
N ASP A 249 -18.74 11.59 17.30
CA ASP A 249 -20.18 11.53 17.09
C ASP A 249 -20.86 10.46 17.96
N PHE A 250 -20.22 9.31 18.19
CA PHE A 250 -20.72 8.32 19.15
C PHE A 250 -20.84 8.89 20.57
N PHE A 251 -19.86 9.69 21.02
CA PHE A 251 -19.91 10.39 22.30
C PHE A 251 -20.91 11.55 22.33
N LEU A 252 -21.21 12.19 21.22
CA LEU A 252 -22.17 13.30 21.15
C LEU A 252 -23.62 12.81 21.15
N THR A 253 -23.87 11.72 20.43
CA THR A 253 -25.21 11.18 20.24
C THR A 253 -25.59 10.14 21.27
N GLY A 254 -24.64 9.55 21.96
CA GLY A 254 -24.87 8.41 22.85
C GLY A 254 -25.26 7.12 22.08
N SER A 255 -25.02 7.07 20.76
CA SER A 255 -25.50 5.99 19.90
C SER A 255 -24.72 4.67 20.06
N ALA A 256 -23.46 4.73 20.46
CA ALA A 256 -22.60 3.55 20.65
C ALA A 256 -21.68 3.66 21.88
N LEU A 257 -21.48 4.85 22.41
CA LEU A 257 -20.72 5.16 23.62
C LEU A 257 -21.53 6.11 24.50
N ASP A 258 -21.34 6.05 25.82
CA ASP A 258 -22.00 6.96 26.75
C ASP A 258 -21.70 8.43 26.43
N MET A 259 -22.71 9.28 26.47
CA MET A 259 -22.58 10.69 26.12
C MET A 259 -21.48 11.39 26.91
N ASN A 260 -20.51 11.94 26.20
CA ASN A 260 -19.38 12.66 26.83
C ASN A 260 -18.83 13.75 25.90
N ARG A 261 -19.26 14.98 26.13
CA ARG A 261 -18.86 16.14 25.32
C ARG A 261 -17.35 16.44 25.40
N PHE A 262 -16.73 16.19 26.54
CA PHE A 262 -15.30 16.39 26.72
C PHE A 262 -14.49 15.39 25.86
N ASN A 263 -14.85 14.12 25.86
CA ASN A 263 -14.21 13.11 25.02
C ASN A 263 -14.40 13.42 23.53
N ALA A 264 -15.63 13.79 23.13
CA ALA A 264 -15.91 14.20 21.75
C ALA A 264 -15.06 15.39 21.30
N TYR A 265 -15.01 16.43 22.12
CA TYR A 265 -14.17 17.61 21.84
C TYR A 265 -12.69 17.27 21.73
N THR A 266 -12.20 16.40 22.60
CA THR A 266 -10.79 15.98 22.62
C THR A 266 -10.43 15.20 21.35
N LEU A 267 -11.29 14.30 20.88
CA LEU A 267 -11.11 13.55 19.63
C LEU A 267 -11.16 14.47 18.42
N LEU A 268 -12.13 15.37 18.34
CA LEU A 268 -12.23 16.37 17.25
C LEU A 268 -11.01 17.29 17.19
N LYS A 269 -10.49 17.69 18.35
CA LYS A 269 -9.26 18.47 18.43
C LYS A 269 -8.04 17.70 17.93
N CYS A 270 -7.99 16.38 18.16
CA CYS A 270 -6.97 15.52 17.58
C CYS A 270 -7.13 15.42 16.05
N ALA A 271 -8.35 15.22 15.55
CA ALA A 271 -8.64 15.16 14.12
C ALA A 271 -8.27 16.48 13.42
N ALA A 272 -8.64 17.63 13.99
CA ALA A 272 -8.27 18.95 13.48
C ALA A 272 -6.74 19.15 13.40
N ARG A 273 -5.99 18.67 14.40
CA ARG A 273 -4.51 18.68 14.37
C ARG A 273 -3.93 17.84 13.22
N LEU A 274 -4.65 16.83 12.80
CA LEU A 274 -4.32 15.96 11.66
C LEU A 274 -4.91 16.49 10.33
N HIS A 275 -5.30 17.76 10.29
CA HIS A 275 -5.81 18.47 9.11
C HIS A 275 -7.18 17.97 8.59
N ASP A 276 -8.02 17.40 9.47
CA ASP A 276 -9.40 17.06 9.12
C ASP A 276 -10.27 18.35 9.06
N ALA A 277 -10.69 18.72 7.86
CA ALA A 277 -11.51 19.91 7.65
C ALA A 277 -12.94 19.76 8.23
N GLY A 278 -13.49 18.56 8.29
CA GLY A 278 -14.83 18.28 8.83
C GLY A 278 -14.90 18.46 10.34
N ALA A 279 -13.81 18.21 11.05
CA ALA A 279 -13.75 18.35 12.50
C ALA A 279 -13.91 19.80 12.98
N ALA A 280 -13.52 20.78 12.17
CA ALA A 280 -13.47 22.19 12.56
C ALA A 280 -14.86 22.78 12.90
N THR A 281 -15.88 22.45 12.13
CA THR A 281 -17.26 22.96 12.32
C THR A 281 -17.87 22.47 13.62
N THR A 282 -17.79 21.17 13.88
CA THR A 282 -18.30 20.56 15.11
C THR A 282 -17.49 21.02 16.33
N LEU A 283 -16.18 21.18 16.17
CA LEU A 283 -15.29 21.70 17.24
C LEU A 283 -15.72 23.08 17.67
N THR A 284 -16.01 24.01 16.76
CA THR A 284 -16.46 25.37 17.05
C THR A 284 -17.79 25.39 17.79
N ALA A 285 -18.72 24.51 17.44
CA ALA A 285 -19.99 24.39 18.16
C ALA A 285 -19.78 23.91 19.62
N LEU A 286 -18.93 22.90 19.82
CA LEU A 286 -18.61 22.36 21.13
C LEU A 286 -17.82 23.33 22.03
N GLU A 287 -16.99 24.19 21.45
CA GLU A 287 -16.25 25.22 22.19
C GLU A 287 -17.14 26.15 23.00
N ARG A 288 -18.36 26.39 22.54
CA ARG A 288 -19.36 27.21 23.26
C ARG A 288 -19.97 26.50 24.46
N MET A 289 -19.91 25.18 24.51
CA MET A 289 -20.52 24.34 25.54
C MET A 289 -19.55 23.90 26.62
N LEU A 290 -18.26 24.09 26.42
CA LEU A 290 -17.20 23.63 27.33
C LEU A 290 -16.59 24.79 28.11
N THR A 291 -16.26 24.56 29.38
CA THR A 291 -15.56 25.50 30.24
C THR A 291 -14.12 25.73 29.74
N ARG A 292 -13.53 26.85 30.17
CA ARG A 292 -12.13 27.16 29.86
C ARG A 292 -11.16 26.09 30.39
N SER A 293 -11.47 25.51 31.56
CA SER A 293 -10.68 24.46 32.17
C SER A 293 -10.70 23.16 31.34
N GLU A 294 -11.91 22.75 30.88
CA GLU A 294 -12.06 21.56 30.04
C GLU A 294 -11.32 21.69 28.71
N LYS A 295 -11.42 22.84 28.07
CA LYS A 295 -10.68 23.13 26.82
C LYS A 295 -9.16 23.06 27.01
N ALA A 296 -8.66 23.62 28.12
CA ALA A 296 -7.23 23.55 28.45
C ALA A 296 -6.77 22.11 28.72
N ARG A 297 -7.58 21.34 29.48
CA ARG A 297 -7.32 19.92 29.76
C ARG A 297 -7.32 19.09 28.48
N ALA A 298 -8.28 19.26 27.57
CA ALA A 298 -8.34 18.57 26.29
C ALA A 298 -7.12 18.90 25.43
N THR A 299 -6.72 20.18 25.34
CA THR A 299 -5.53 20.60 24.61
C THR A 299 -4.27 19.92 25.15
N ARG A 300 -4.11 19.90 26.46
CA ARG A 300 -2.98 19.23 27.12
C ARG A 300 -2.98 17.73 26.81
N LEU A 301 -4.14 17.07 26.88
CA LEU A 301 -4.28 15.64 26.61
C LEU A 301 -3.88 15.29 25.17
N VAL A 302 -4.35 16.06 24.18
CA VAL A 302 -3.96 15.89 22.77
C VAL A 302 -2.47 16.11 22.54
N MET A 303 -1.84 17.07 23.27
CA MET A 303 -0.39 17.29 23.17
C MET A 303 0.44 16.18 23.79
N ILE A 304 0.05 15.70 24.96
CA ILE A 304 0.78 14.65 25.70
C ILE A 304 0.67 13.29 24.99
N SER A 305 -0.48 13.01 24.39
CA SER A 305 -0.76 11.72 23.75
C SER A 305 0.13 11.40 22.53
N LYS A 306 0.88 12.37 22.00
CA LYS A 306 1.80 12.24 20.83
C LYS A 306 1.18 11.55 19.61
N THR A 307 0.40 10.49 19.77
CA THR A 307 -0.25 9.71 18.71
C THR A 307 -1.75 9.53 18.99
N PRO A 308 -2.58 9.37 17.94
CA PRO A 308 -4.01 9.05 18.09
C PRO A 308 -4.25 7.81 18.94
N ARG A 309 -3.38 6.81 18.84
CA ARG A 309 -3.50 5.55 19.59
C ARG A 309 -3.54 5.79 21.10
N VAL A 310 -2.57 6.51 21.64
CA VAL A 310 -2.51 6.81 23.09
C VAL A 310 -3.75 7.58 23.53
N LEU A 311 -4.22 8.51 22.70
CA LEU A 311 -5.42 9.29 22.98
C LEU A 311 -6.68 8.40 23.05
N VAL A 312 -6.88 7.58 22.04
CA VAL A 312 -8.04 6.67 21.96
C VAL A 312 -8.03 5.67 23.12
N GLU A 313 -6.89 5.09 23.44
CA GLU A 313 -6.73 4.17 24.58
C GLU A 313 -7.04 4.86 25.94
N THR A 314 -6.75 6.16 26.05
CA THR A 314 -7.04 6.94 27.26
C THR A 314 -8.53 7.28 27.39
N LEU A 315 -9.18 7.65 26.29
CA LEU A 315 -10.58 8.10 26.30
C LEU A 315 -11.59 6.96 26.24
N ILE A 316 -11.22 5.83 25.63
CA ILE A 316 -12.07 4.65 25.43
C ILE A 316 -11.30 3.42 25.92
N PRO A 317 -11.44 3.05 27.20
CA PRO A 317 -10.80 1.87 27.75
C PRO A 317 -11.21 0.59 27.03
N ARG A 318 -10.31 -0.41 27.02
CA ARG A 318 -10.54 -1.69 26.30
C ARG A 318 -11.82 -2.43 26.73
N GLN A 319 -12.27 -2.20 27.96
CA GLN A 319 -13.51 -2.79 28.49
C GLN A 319 -14.78 -2.20 27.84
N SER A 320 -14.69 -1.00 27.28
CA SER A 320 -15.78 -0.28 26.62
C SER A 320 -15.79 -0.46 25.08
N ARG A 321 -14.94 -1.33 24.57
CA ARG A 321 -14.75 -1.56 23.12
C ARG A 321 -15.40 -2.85 22.64
#